data_0cc6465981bf68fcc33aabed1d17a467
#
_entry.id   0cc6465981bf68fcc33aabed1d17a467
#
_cell.length_a   1.000
_cell.length_b   1.000
_cell.length_c   1.000
_cell.angle_alpha   90.00
_cell.angle_beta   90.00
_cell.angle_gamma   90.00
#
_symmetry.space_group_name_H-M   'P 1'
#
loop_
_entity.id
_entity.type
_entity.pdbx_description
1 polymer ?
#
loop_
_entity_poly.entity_id
_entity_poly.type
_entity_poly.pdbx_seq_one_letter_code
_entity_poly.pdbx_strand_id
1 'polypeptide(L)'
;MKIHLSGIIPIANYTTDIDVVFPHMLLPLLNGYNLIQNAVFECSMAGCDTIWIVANDDLAPVIRRTIGDWTYDPVYYKRDFSSKFYSELRKEVPIYYVGIKPKDLDRRDSYGWSVIEGMHSAYMTSHRISKWLTPEKYFITFP
;
A
#
# COMPACT_ATOMS: atom_id res chain seq x y z
N MET A 1 -7.74 22.34 4.64
CA MET A 1 -7.89 21.04 5.31
C MET A 1 -7.27 19.96 4.39
N LYS A 2 -6.33 19.21 4.88
CA LYS A 2 -5.70 18.17 4.08
C LYS A 2 -6.57 16.91 4.11
N ILE A 3 -6.96 16.42 2.94
CA ILE A 3 -7.71 15.17 2.79
C ILE A 3 -6.76 14.00 3.05
N HIS A 4 -7.14 13.08 3.93
CA HIS A 4 -6.39 11.85 4.14
C HIS A 4 -6.67 10.88 3.00
N LEU A 5 -5.65 10.61 2.20
CA LEU A 5 -5.67 9.65 1.11
C LEU A 5 -4.93 8.38 1.50
N SER A 6 -5.60 7.26 1.49
CA SER A 6 -4.99 5.93 1.73
C SER A 6 -4.81 5.17 0.43
N GLY A 7 -3.59 4.68 0.21
CA GLY A 7 -3.29 3.77 -0.89
C GLY A 7 -3.61 2.32 -0.51
N ILE A 8 -4.24 1.57 -1.41
CA ILE A 8 -4.54 0.16 -1.23
C ILE A 8 -3.88 -0.64 -2.35
N ILE A 9 -3.07 -1.62 -1.98
CA ILE A 9 -2.39 -2.53 -2.92
C ILE A 9 -2.85 -3.96 -2.62
N PRO A 10 -3.85 -4.48 -3.35
CA PRO A 10 -4.37 -5.82 -3.13
C PRO A 10 -3.50 -6.85 -3.87
N ILE A 11 -2.76 -7.67 -3.13
CA ILE A 11 -1.91 -8.74 -3.68
C ILE A 11 -2.18 -10.11 -3.05
N ALA A 12 -3.20 -10.21 -2.21
CA ALA A 12 -3.53 -11.47 -1.53
C ALA A 12 -4.03 -12.55 -2.49
N ASN A 13 -4.72 -12.14 -3.53
CA ASN A 13 -5.21 -13.04 -4.57
C ASN A 13 -4.47 -12.73 -5.87
N TYR A 14 -3.46 -13.50 -6.15
CA TYR A 14 -2.72 -13.41 -7.42
C TYR A 14 -2.82 -14.75 -8.15
N THR A 15 -3.67 -14.79 -9.13
CA THR A 15 -3.65 -15.84 -10.16
C THR A 15 -3.11 -15.21 -11.43
N THR A 16 -2.08 -15.78 -11.99
CA THR A 16 -1.51 -15.30 -13.25
C THR A 16 -1.50 -16.43 -14.26
N ASP A 17 -1.76 -16.10 -15.51
CA ASP A 17 -1.57 -16.99 -16.63
C ASP A 17 -0.08 -17.12 -17.03
N ILE A 18 0.78 -16.40 -16.31
CA ILE A 18 2.22 -16.43 -16.51
C ILE A 18 2.80 -17.52 -15.62
N ASP A 19 3.42 -18.53 -16.24
CA ASP A 19 4.08 -19.61 -15.53
C ASP A 19 5.45 -19.14 -15.00
N VAL A 20 5.44 -18.56 -13.80
CA VAL A 20 6.64 -18.14 -13.08
C VAL A 20 6.74 -18.85 -11.75
N VAL A 21 7.97 -19.17 -11.35
CA VAL A 21 8.26 -19.90 -10.10
C VAL A 21 8.04 -19.06 -8.84
N PHE A 22 7.91 -17.75 -9.00
CA PHE A 22 7.76 -16.80 -7.88
C PHE A 22 6.54 -15.89 -8.09
N PRO A 23 6.04 -15.23 -7.03
CA PRO A 23 4.89 -14.34 -7.14
C PRO A 23 5.10 -13.24 -8.20
N HIS A 24 4.10 -13.01 -9.05
CA HIS A 24 4.22 -12.09 -10.19
C HIS A 24 4.55 -10.65 -9.77
N MET A 25 4.13 -10.21 -8.58
CA MET A 25 4.42 -8.87 -8.09
C MET A 25 5.91 -8.63 -7.81
N LEU A 26 6.71 -9.69 -7.76
CA LEU A 26 8.16 -9.61 -7.63
C LEU A 26 8.88 -9.63 -8.98
N LEU A 27 8.15 -9.69 -10.10
CA LEU A 27 8.74 -9.60 -11.44
C LEU A 27 9.49 -8.27 -11.60
N PRO A 28 10.75 -8.32 -12.05
CA PRO A 28 11.53 -7.12 -12.26
C PRO A 28 11.02 -6.35 -13.48
N LEU A 29 10.81 -5.05 -13.30
CA LEU A 29 10.60 -4.10 -14.40
C LEU A 29 11.94 -3.57 -14.90
N LEU A 30 12.82 -3.28 -13.96
CA LEU A 30 14.18 -2.82 -14.19
C LEU A 30 15.11 -3.52 -13.21
N ASN A 31 16.41 -3.36 -13.41
CA ASN A 31 17.41 -3.93 -12.50
C ASN A 31 17.23 -3.38 -11.09
N GLY A 32 16.89 -4.27 -10.16
CA GLY A 32 16.63 -3.91 -8.76
C GLY A 32 15.28 -3.23 -8.50
N TYR A 33 14.37 -3.22 -9.47
CA TYR A 33 13.05 -2.58 -9.34
C TYR A 33 11.95 -3.50 -9.86
N ASN A 34 11.03 -3.88 -9.00
CA ASN A 34 9.97 -4.85 -9.31
C ASN A 34 8.56 -4.22 -9.31
N LEU A 35 7.56 -5.01 -9.70
CA LEU A 35 6.17 -4.56 -9.82
C LEU A 35 5.59 -3.99 -8.52
N ILE A 36 5.87 -4.62 -7.38
CA ILE A 36 5.34 -4.14 -6.10
C ILE A 36 5.98 -2.81 -5.69
N GLN A 37 7.25 -2.62 -5.98
CA GLN A 37 7.92 -1.33 -5.76
C GLN A 37 7.31 -0.23 -6.62
N ASN A 38 6.94 -0.57 -7.86
CA ASN A 38 6.24 0.37 -8.73
C ASN A 38 4.86 0.75 -8.18
N ALA A 39 4.10 -0.20 -7.66
CA ALA A 39 2.81 0.08 -7.04
C ALA A 39 2.93 1.00 -5.82
N VAL A 40 3.92 0.77 -4.97
CA VAL A 40 4.24 1.65 -3.83
C VAL A 40 4.64 3.05 -4.31
N PHE A 41 5.45 3.13 -5.36
CA PHE A 41 5.83 4.41 -5.97
C PHE A 41 4.62 5.17 -6.51
N GLU A 42 3.69 4.49 -7.19
CA GLU A 42 2.44 5.10 -7.66
C GLU A 42 1.60 5.67 -6.51
N CYS A 43 1.47 4.93 -5.41
CA CYS A 43 0.79 5.42 -4.22
C CYS A 43 1.46 6.68 -3.65
N SER A 44 2.79 6.69 -3.55
CA SER A 44 3.52 7.84 -3.04
C SER A 44 3.41 9.06 -3.95
N MET A 45 3.46 8.86 -5.26
CA MET A 45 3.27 9.93 -6.26
C MET A 45 1.84 10.46 -6.30
N ALA A 46 0.84 9.62 -6.01
CA ALA A 46 -0.56 10.05 -5.89
C ALA A 46 -0.81 10.92 -4.65
N GLY A 47 0.16 10.99 -3.74
CA GLY A 47 0.05 11.78 -2.51
C GLY A 47 -0.63 11.03 -1.37
N CYS A 48 -0.58 9.70 -1.36
CA CYS A 48 -1.12 8.90 -0.27
C CYS A 48 -0.41 9.22 1.05
N ASP A 49 -1.19 9.37 2.11
CA ASP A 49 -0.68 9.60 3.46
C ASP A 49 -0.29 8.29 4.15
N THR A 50 -0.93 7.21 3.77
CA THR A 50 -0.67 5.83 4.23
C THR A 50 -0.82 4.86 3.07
N ILE A 51 -0.10 3.73 3.13
CA ILE A 51 -0.19 2.66 2.14
C ILE A 51 -0.53 1.36 2.86
N TRP A 52 -1.53 0.65 2.35
CA TRP A 52 -2.04 -0.60 2.93
C TRP A 52 -1.89 -1.71 1.89
N ILE A 53 -1.02 -2.67 2.20
CA ILE A 53 -0.76 -3.84 1.35
C ILE A 53 -1.55 -5.02 1.90
N VAL A 54 -2.49 -5.51 1.12
CA VAL A 54 -3.29 -6.69 1.47
C VAL A 54 -2.62 -7.92 0.89
N ALA A 55 -2.02 -8.73 1.74
CA ALA A 55 -1.24 -9.90 1.33
C ALA A 55 -1.58 -11.13 2.18
N ASN A 56 -1.37 -12.31 1.62
CA ASN A 56 -1.43 -13.57 2.38
C ASN A 56 -0.28 -13.63 3.39
N ASP A 57 -0.48 -14.34 4.47
CA ASP A 57 0.52 -14.50 5.54
C ASP A 57 1.84 -15.10 5.04
N ASP A 58 1.79 -15.96 4.03
CA ASP A 58 2.97 -16.56 3.40
C ASP A 58 3.78 -15.56 2.58
N LEU A 59 3.11 -14.61 1.97
CA LEU A 59 3.71 -13.63 1.06
C LEU A 59 4.14 -12.36 1.78
N ALA A 60 3.40 -11.94 2.79
CA ALA A 60 3.63 -10.68 3.50
C ALA A 60 5.07 -10.51 4.03
N PRO A 61 5.72 -11.52 4.63
CA PRO A 61 7.11 -11.38 5.09
C PRO A 61 8.09 -11.08 3.97
N VAL A 62 7.92 -11.70 2.80
CA VAL A 62 8.78 -11.50 1.63
C VAL A 62 8.62 -10.09 1.09
N ILE A 63 7.38 -9.64 0.95
CA ILE A 63 7.07 -8.28 0.47
C ILE A 63 7.61 -7.24 1.45
N ARG A 64 7.40 -7.43 2.74
CA ARG A 64 7.88 -6.53 3.77
C ARG A 64 9.40 -6.42 3.78
N ARG A 65 10.10 -7.53 3.55
CA ARG A 65 11.56 -7.52 3.42
C ARG A 65 12.03 -6.76 2.20
N THR A 66 11.28 -6.81 1.12
CA THR A 66 11.61 -6.13 -0.15
C THR A 66 11.36 -4.63 -0.07
N ILE A 67 10.25 -4.22 0.53
CA ILE A 67 9.79 -2.82 0.53
C ILE A 67 10.08 -2.12 1.85
N GLY A 68 9.91 -2.82 2.98
CA GLY A 68 10.00 -2.25 4.32
C GLY A 68 8.68 -1.71 4.85
N ASP A 69 8.75 -0.84 5.85
CA ASP A 69 7.61 -0.32 6.58
C ASP A 69 7.26 1.13 6.23
N TRP A 70 8.02 1.73 5.32
CA TRP A 70 7.80 3.10 4.89
C TRP A 70 8.45 3.38 3.53
N THR A 71 7.99 4.42 2.88
CA THR A 71 8.60 4.95 1.65
C THR A 71 8.74 6.46 1.74
N TYR A 72 9.55 7.05 0.88
CA TYR A 72 9.78 8.48 0.85
C TYR A 72 8.57 9.21 0.24
N ASP A 73 8.25 10.38 0.83
CA ASP A 73 7.34 11.31 0.20
C ASP A 73 8.07 12.08 -0.90
N PRO A 74 7.72 11.88 -2.19
CA PRO A 74 8.42 12.54 -3.30
C PRO A 74 8.20 14.06 -3.30
N VAL A 75 7.11 14.54 -2.74
CA VAL A 75 6.84 15.98 -2.64
C VAL A 75 7.80 16.63 -1.66
N TYR A 76 8.10 15.97 -0.54
CA TYR A 76 9.06 16.43 0.43
C TYR A 76 10.46 16.62 -0.19
N TYR A 77 10.91 15.63 -0.96
CA TYR A 77 12.21 15.65 -1.61
C TYR A 77 12.30 16.62 -2.77
N LYS A 78 11.22 16.73 -3.56
CA LYS A 78 11.19 17.61 -4.74
C LYS A 78 11.24 19.09 -4.35
N ARG A 79 10.60 19.46 -3.26
CA ARG A 79 10.53 20.86 -2.80
C ARG A 79 11.75 21.34 -2.03
N ASP A 80 12.65 20.43 -1.70
CA ASP A 80 13.96 20.73 -1.10
C ASP A 80 13.88 21.77 0.02
N PHE A 81 12.99 21.54 0.99
CA PHE A 81 12.78 22.41 2.15
C PHE A 81 12.29 23.84 1.84
N SER A 82 11.92 24.12 0.61
CA SER A 82 11.43 25.46 0.19
C SER A 82 10.00 25.76 0.65
N SER A 83 9.30 24.79 1.20
CA SER A 83 7.94 25.00 1.72
C SER A 83 7.96 25.74 3.04
N LYS A 84 7.12 26.76 3.15
CA LYS A 84 6.93 27.54 4.38
C LYS A 84 6.20 26.75 5.50
N PHE A 85 5.61 25.62 5.16
CA PHE A 85 4.79 24.81 6.07
C PHE A 85 5.38 23.43 6.26
N TYR A 86 6.41 23.34 7.04
CA TYR A 86 7.08 22.09 7.41
C TYR A 86 6.12 21.03 7.98
N SER A 87 5.09 21.46 8.68
CA SER A 87 4.09 20.57 9.28
C SER A 87 3.18 19.86 8.28
N GLU A 88 3.11 20.36 7.05
CA GLU A 88 2.28 19.77 5.98
C GLU A 88 3.06 18.75 5.13
N LEU A 89 4.37 18.69 5.27
CA LEU A 89 5.22 17.78 4.51
C LEU A 89 5.63 16.59 5.38
N ARG A 90 5.34 15.40 4.88
CA ARG A 90 5.84 14.16 5.47
C ARG A 90 7.10 13.73 4.76
N LYS A 91 8.14 13.45 5.52
CA LYS A 91 9.35 12.82 4.99
C LYS A 91 9.08 11.38 4.56
N GLU A 92 8.28 10.67 5.33
CA GLU A 92 8.02 9.24 5.20
C GLU A 92 6.52 8.97 5.10
N VAL A 93 6.17 8.03 4.23
CA VAL A 93 4.81 7.49 4.08
C VAL A 93 4.82 6.07 4.68
N PRO A 94 4.06 5.83 5.76
CA PRO A 94 4.05 4.52 6.39
C PRO A 94 3.34 3.48 5.52
N ILE A 95 3.85 2.26 5.57
CA ILE A 95 3.30 1.09 4.87
C ILE A 95 2.82 0.09 5.91
N TYR A 96 1.56 -0.32 5.80
CA TYR A 96 0.93 -1.30 6.67
C TYR A 96 0.59 -2.56 5.87
N TYR A 97 0.72 -3.70 6.54
CA TYR A 97 0.43 -5.00 5.95
C TYR A 97 -0.83 -5.58 6.58
N VAL A 98 -1.78 -5.93 5.74
CA VAL A 98 -3.08 -6.47 6.14
C VAL A 98 -3.18 -7.91 5.68
N GLY A 99 -3.42 -8.84 6.61
CA GLY A 99 -3.68 -10.24 6.30
C GLY A 99 -5.13 -10.51 5.97
N ILE A 100 -5.39 -11.57 5.23
CA ILE A 100 -6.74 -12.11 5.00
C ILE A 100 -7.06 -13.10 6.11
N LYS A 101 -8.24 -12.98 6.71
CA LYS A 101 -8.68 -13.91 7.74
C LYS A 101 -8.80 -15.32 7.15
N PRO A 102 -8.39 -16.39 7.87
CA PRO A 102 -8.43 -17.76 7.37
C PRO A 102 -9.80 -18.19 6.86
N LYS A 103 -10.89 -17.72 7.49
CA LYS A 103 -12.26 -18.00 7.07
C LYS A 103 -12.64 -17.42 5.71
N ASP A 104 -11.92 -16.40 5.23
CA ASP A 104 -12.20 -15.69 4.00
C ASP A 104 -11.31 -16.15 2.83
N LEU A 105 -10.27 -16.96 3.10
CA LEU A 105 -9.32 -17.43 2.09
C LEU A 105 -9.97 -18.23 0.96
N ASP A 106 -10.93 -19.10 1.30
CA ASP A 106 -11.60 -19.99 0.34
C ASP A 106 -12.87 -19.39 -0.28
N ARG A 107 -13.52 -18.46 0.42
CA ARG A 107 -14.84 -17.96 0.05
C ARG A 107 -14.82 -16.61 -0.66
N ARG A 108 -13.78 -15.85 -0.45
CA ARG A 108 -13.68 -14.44 -0.85
C ARG A 108 -12.35 -14.16 -1.55
N ASP A 109 -11.99 -15.08 -2.42
CA ASP A 109 -10.75 -15.02 -3.17
C ASP A 109 -10.94 -14.16 -4.42
N SER A 110 -10.88 -12.84 -4.23
CA SER A 110 -10.96 -11.89 -5.33
C SER A 110 -10.24 -10.58 -5.01
N TYR A 111 -9.80 -9.90 -6.04
CA TYR A 111 -9.21 -8.55 -5.90
C TYR A 111 -10.16 -7.57 -5.24
N GLY A 112 -11.45 -7.61 -5.62
CA GLY A 112 -12.46 -6.76 -5.03
C GLY A 112 -12.60 -6.96 -3.52
N TRP A 113 -12.56 -8.19 -3.05
CA TRP A 113 -12.57 -8.48 -1.62
C TRP A 113 -11.32 -7.97 -0.92
N SER A 114 -10.14 -8.17 -1.51
CA SER A 114 -8.88 -7.67 -0.96
C SER A 114 -8.87 -6.15 -0.86
N VAL A 115 -9.42 -5.45 -1.84
CA VAL A 115 -9.60 -4.00 -1.80
C VAL A 115 -10.49 -3.58 -0.63
N ILE A 116 -11.65 -4.23 -0.48
CA ILE A 116 -12.59 -3.94 0.62
C ILE A 116 -11.94 -4.20 1.98
N GLU A 117 -11.22 -5.30 2.13
CA GLU A 117 -10.51 -5.63 3.38
C GLU A 117 -9.42 -4.58 3.70
N GLY A 118 -8.68 -4.15 2.70
CA GLY A 118 -7.69 -3.08 2.83
C GLY A 118 -8.32 -1.76 3.25
N MET A 119 -9.39 -1.34 2.58
CA MET A 119 -10.15 -0.12 2.91
C MET A 119 -10.72 -0.18 4.33
N HIS A 120 -11.34 -1.30 4.69
CA HIS A 120 -11.91 -1.51 6.02
C HIS A 120 -10.83 -1.45 7.10
N SER A 121 -9.71 -2.11 6.90
CA SER A 121 -8.59 -2.10 7.85
C SER A 121 -7.99 -0.70 8.01
N ALA A 122 -7.83 0.03 6.93
CA ALA A 122 -7.34 1.41 6.95
C ALA A 122 -8.30 2.32 7.74
N TYR A 123 -9.59 2.21 7.47
CA TYR A 123 -10.62 2.97 8.17
C TYR A 123 -10.65 2.64 9.67
N MET A 124 -10.76 1.37 10.03
CA MET A 124 -10.91 0.94 11.42
C MET A 124 -9.68 1.24 12.27
N THR A 125 -8.49 1.03 11.73
CA THR A 125 -7.25 1.32 12.45
C THR A 125 -7.10 2.83 12.68
N SER A 126 -7.31 3.63 11.66
CA SER A 126 -7.24 5.09 11.76
C SER A 126 -8.31 5.65 12.69
N HIS A 127 -9.53 5.15 12.63
CA HIS A 127 -10.63 5.58 13.48
C HIS A 127 -10.38 5.30 14.97
N ARG A 128 -9.74 4.17 15.30
CA ARG A 128 -9.36 3.83 16.68
C ARG A 128 -8.35 4.82 17.28
N ILE A 129 -7.49 5.38 16.45
CA ILE A 129 -6.47 6.35 16.88
C ILE A 129 -7.11 7.73 17.00
N SER A 130 -7.79 8.19 15.96
CA SER A 130 -8.48 9.48 15.93
C SER A 130 -9.43 9.57 14.74
N LYS A 131 -10.60 10.18 14.96
CA LYS A 131 -11.55 10.49 13.88
C LYS A 131 -10.91 11.34 12.76
N TRP A 132 -9.99 12.21 13.13
CA TRP A 132 -9.33 13.13 12.20
C TRP A 132 -8.33 12.45 11.26
N LEU A 133 -7.92 11.23 11.58
CA LEU A 133 -7.01 10.42 10.77
C LEU A 133 -7.75 9.46 9.83
N THR A 134 -9.08 9.43 9.90
CA THR A 134 -9.89 8.54 9.07
C THR A 134 -9.72 8.88 7.59
N PRO A 135 -9.44 7.88 6.73
CA PRO A 135 -9.32 8.13 5.31
C PRO A 135 -10.63 8.66 4.71
N GLU A 136 -10.52 9.69 3.90
CA GLU A 136 -11.66 10.27 3.16
C GLU A 136 -11.71 9.74 1.73
N LYS A 137 -10.56 9.37 1.17
CA LYS A 137 -10.41 8.83 -0.18
C LYS A 137 -9.42 7.70 -0.20
N TYR A 138 -9.57 6.84 -1.18
CA TYR A 138 -8.71 5.69 -1.40
C TYR A 138 -8.15 5.72 -2.81
N PHE A 139 -6.86 5.43 -2.93
CA PHE A 139 -6.19 5.21 -4.20
C PHE A 139 -5.85 3.73 -4.30
N ILE A 140 -6.30 3.07 -5.36
CA ILE A 140 -6.11 1.63 -5.54
C ILE A 140 -5.19 1.42 -6.72
N THR A 141 -4.13 0.65 -6.52
CA THR A 141 -3.21 0.26 -7.59
C THR A 141 -2.97 -1.25 -7.55
N PHE A 142 -2.88 -1.84 -8.71
CA PHE A 142 -2.61 -3.27 -8.91
C PHE A 142 -1.21 -3.43 -9.50
N PRO A 143 -0.31 -4.15 -8.81
CA PRO A 143 1.02 -4.42 -9.33
C PRO A 143 1.01 -5.39 -10.51
#